data_dde260e18ff27e70590e7f5ae675e9df
#
_entry.id   dde260e18ff27e70590e7f5ae675e9df
#
_cell.length_a   1.000
_cell.length_b   1.000
_cell.length_c   1.000
_cell.angle_alpha   90.00
_cell.angle_beta   90.00
_cell.angle_gamma   90.00
#
_symmetry.space_group_name_H-M   'P 1'
#
loop_
_entity.id
_entity.type
_entity.pdbx_description
1 polymer ?
#
loop_
_entity_poly.entity_id
_entity_poly.type
_entity_poly.pdbx_seq_one_letter_code
_entity_poly.pdbx_strand_id
1 'polypeptide(L)'
;EIAQCLVGSEMCIRDSIMDVCSLLKIANPKAVVEGVQKAEQIIKEQQREINELNSKLAVAQIGQLFAGTTEEHGVRVVTGKVDKVNADILRTMCEKARDFAPKCVCVLATENDGKVTFAAACGKEALALGANAGKIVKAVAQKAGGNGGGKPDMAMAGAKQPEKIEEALDSVKETVYAMLK
;
A
#
# COMPACT_ATOMS: atom_id res chain seq x y z
N GLU A 1 38.15 -4.48 43.19
CA GLU A 1 37.89 -4.78 41.76
C GLU A 1 36.39 -4.72 41.41
N ILE A 2 35.50 -5.26 42.24
CA ILE A 2 34.02 -5.23 41.99
C ILE A 2 33.50 -3.80 42.03
N ALA A 3 33.95 -2.93 42.92
CA ALA A 3 33.51 -1.54 43.02
C ALA A 3 33.92 -0.70 41.79
N GLN A 4 35.09 -0.95 41.21
CA GLN A 4 35.59 -0.27 40.01
C GLN A 4 34.78 -0.68 38.75
N CYS A 5 34.38 -1.92 38.66
CA CYS A 5 33.55 -2.41 37.56
C CYS A 5 32.11 -1.82 37.60
N LEU A 6 31.54 -1.67 38.82
CA LEU A 6 30.23 -1.04 39.02
C LEU A 6 30.22 0.45 38.64
N VAL A 7 31.28 1.19 39.03
CA VAL A 7 31.44 2.63 38.69
C VAL A 7 31.55 2.81 37.17
N GLY A 8 32.27 1.95 36.46
CA GLY A 8 32.38 2.02 35.00
C GLY A 8 31.04 1.75 34.29
N SER A 9 30.26 0.80 34.78
CA SER A 9 28.93 0.50 34.19
C SER A 9 27.90 1.60 34.47
N GLU A 10 27.92 2.22 35.65
CA GLU A 10 27.04 3.35 35.99
C GLU A 10 27.35 4.59 35.13
N MET A 11 28.62 4.86 34.84
CA MET A 11 29.02 5.95 33.94
C MET A 11 28.51 5.71 32.50
N CYS A 12 28.68 4.49 31.95
CA CYS A 12 28.19 4.18 30.62
C CYS A 12 26.66 4.31 30.50
N ILE A 13 25.90 3.87 31.51
CA ILE A 13 24.43 4.00 31.54
C ILE A 13 24.02 5.48 31.60
N ARG A 14 24.71 6.26 32.44
CA ARG A 14 24.43 7.69 32.57
C ARG A 14 24.69 8.44 31.26
N ASP A 15 25.80 8.16 30.61
CA ASP A 15 26.15 8.78 29.33
C ASP A 15 25.11 8.42 28.25
N SER A 16 24.70 7.16 28.17
CA SER A 16 23.64 6.74 27.24
C SER A 16 22.30 7.45 27.50
N ILE A 17 21.93 7.67 28.77
CA ILE A 17 20.72 8.42 29.14
C ILE A 17 20.86 9.89 28.73
N MET A 18 22.03 10.50 28.91
CA MET A 18 22.28 11.90 28.49
C MET A 18 22.21 12.06 26.99
N ASP A 19 22.71 11.11 26.22
CA ASP A 19 22.57 11.08 24.76
C ASP A 19 21.11 11.02 24.31
N VAL A 20 20.32 10.15 24.93
CA VAL A 20 18.85 10.09 24.67
C VAL A 20 18.16 11.38 25.05
N CYS A 21 18.52 12.00 26.18
CA CYS A 21 18.01 13.31 26.58
C CYS A 21 18.29 14.40 25.53
N SER A 22 19.52 14.39 25.00
CA SER A 22 19.95 15.33 23.96
C SER A 22 19.15 15.14 22.67
N LEU A 23 19.00 13.90 22.20
CA LEU A 23 18.22 13.56 20.98
C LEU A 23 16.76 13.95 21.09
N LEU A 24 16.14 13.71 22.26
CA LEU A 24 14.73 14.04 22.51
C LEU A 24 14.52 15.48 23.04
N LYS A 25 15.60 16.27 23.19
CA LYS A 25 15.58 17.62 23.76
C LYS A 25 14.92 17.67 25.14
N ILE A 26 15.20 16.68 25.98
CA ILE A 26 14.68 16.58 27.34
C ILE A 26 15.73 17.11 28.31
N ALA A 27 15.36 18.15 29.10
CA ALA A 27 16.27 18.75 30.05
C ALA A 27 16.54 17.90 31.31
N ASN A 28 15.60 17.02 31.66
CA ASN A 28 15.67 16.22 32.88
C ASN A 28 15.74 14.71 32.57
N PRO A 29 16.82 14.01 32.92
CA PRO A 29 16.95 12.57 32.70
C PRO A 29 15.84 11.70 33.30
N LYS A 30 15.21 12.17 34.38
CA LYS A 30 14.08 11.46 35.00
C LYS A 30 12.80 11.48 34.13
N ALA A 31 12.72 12.40 33.19
CA ALA A 31 11.58 12.54 32.27
C ALA A 31 11.78 11.81 30.93
N VAL A 32 12.84 11.03 30.78
CA VAL A 32 13.15 10.30 29.53
C VAL A 32 12.01 9.37 29.13
N VAL A 33 11.44 8.63 30.06
CA VAL A 33 10.34 7.68 29.79
C VAL A 33 9.11 8.44 29.27
N GLU A 34 8.74 9.53 29.90
CA GLU A 34 7.62 10.39 29.44
C GLU A 34 7.91 11.03 28.07
N GLY A 35 9.16 11.42 27.84
CA GLY A 35 9.60 11.97 26.56
C GLY A 35 9.51 10.96 25.42
N VAL A 36 9.95 9.72 25.66
CA VAL A 36 9.81 8.61 24.69
C VAL A 36 8.34 8.31 24.42
N GLN A 37 7.50 8.22 25.46
CA GLN A 37 6.06 8.00 25.29
C GLN A 37 5.39 9.10 24.48
N LYS A 38 5.73 10.37 24.71
CA LYS A 38 5.23 11.49 23.90
C LYS A 38 5.69 11.40 22.46
N ALA A 39 6.96 11.07 22.20
CA ALA A 39 7.48 10.90 20.85
C ALA A 39 6.76 9.76 20.12
N GLU A 40 6.54 8.64 20.79
CA GLU A 40 5.78 7.51 20.23
C GLU A 40 4.33 7.89 19.91
N GLN A 41 3.69 8.67 20.78
CA GLN A 41 2.34 9.15 20.54
C GLN A 41 2.27 10.09 19.34
N ILE A 42 3.20 11.04 19.23
CA ILE A 42 3.29 11.95 18.08
C ILE A 42 3.50 11.15 16.78
N ILE A 43 4.38 10.17 16.78
CA ILE A 43 4.61 9.31 15.62
C ILE A 43 3.31 8.57 15.21
N LYS A 44 2.57 8.02 16.17
CA LYS A 44 1.28 7.36 15.91
C LYS A 44 0.24 8.32 15.35
N GLU A 45 0.16 9.53 15.86
CA GLU A 45 -0.77 10.58 15.39
C GLU A 45 -0.41 11.01 13.96
N GLN A 46 0.86 11.31 13.70
CA GLN A 46 1.34 11.64 12.35
C GLN A 46 1.09 10.52 11.35
N GLN A 47 1.30 9.26 11.77
CA GLN A 47 1.03 8.12 10.90
C GLN A 47 -0.46 7.99 10.56
N ARG A 48 -1.36 8.29 11.50
CA ARG A 48 -2.81 8.33 11.26
C ARG A 48 -3.18 9.44 10.29
N GLU A 49 -2.63 10.64 10.48
CA GLU A 49 -2.87 11.79 9.61
C GLU A 49 -2.38 11.53 8.17
N ILE A 50 -1.18 10.98 8.02
CA ILE A 50 -0.65 10.56 6.72
C ILE A 50 -1.58 9.55 6.05
N ASN A 51 -2.05 8.55 6.77
CA ASN A 51 -2.96 7.54 6.24
C ASN A 51 -4.31 8.15 5.83
N GLU A 52 -4.82 9.11 6.60
CA GLU A 52 -6.06 9.83 6.27
C GLU A 52 -5.91 10.69 5.01
N LEU A 53 -4.83 11.47 4.92
CA LEU A 53 -4.52 12.29 3.75
C LEU A 53 -4.33 11.44 2.50
N ASN A 54 -3.58 10.36 2.60
CA ASN A 54 -3.41 9.40 1.50
C ASN A 54 -4.74 8.77 1.07
N SER A 55 -5.64 8.48 2.02
CA SER A 55 -6.97 7.97 1.73
C SER A 55 -7.85 8.99 0.98
N LYS A 56 -7.75 10.28 1.33
CA LYS A 56 -8.45 11.37 0.62
C LYS A 56 -7.91 11.56 -0.79
N LEU A 57 -6.58 11.55 -0.95
CA LEU A 57 -5.93 11.61 -2.26
C LEU A 57 -6.31 10.42 -3.14
N ALA A 58 -6.34 9.23 -2.57
CA ALA A 58 -6.75 8.00 -3.25
C ALA A 58 -8.16 8.11 -3.84
N VAL A 59 -9.11 8.65 -3.09
CA VAL A 59 -10.50 8.86 -3.58
C VAL A 59 -10.55 9.84 -4.74
N ALA A 60 -9.78 10.92 -4.67
CA ALA A 60 -9.73 11.91 -5.74
C ALA A 60 -9.12 11.32 -7.03
N GLN A 61 -8.04 10.53 -6.90
CA GLN A 61 -7.41 9.85 -8.04
C GLN A 61 -8.32 8.80 -8.68
N ILE A 62 -9.06 8.04 -7.87
CA ILE A 62 -10.05 7.07 -8.39
C ILE A 62 -11.08 7.79 -9.27
N GLY A 63 -11.61 8.93 -8.84
CA GLY A 63 -12.56 9.72 -9.64
C GLY A 63 -12.02 10.11 -11.02
N GLN A 64 -10.74 10.49 -11.09
CA GLN A 64 -10.08 10.81 -12.35
C GLN A 64 -9.87 9.58 -13.24
N LEU A 65 -9.49 8.44 -12.66
CA LEU A 65 -9.31 7.18 -13.37
C LEU A 65 -10.65 6.69 -13.98
N PHE A 66 -11.76 6.87 -13.27
CA PHE A 66 -13.10 6.52 -13.78
C PHE A 66 -13.56 7.43 -14.92
N ALA A 67 -13.17 8.71 -14.91
CA ALA A 67 -13.59 9.68 -15.93
C ALA A 67 -13.05 9.32 -17.34
N GLY A 68 -11.91 8.61 -17.42
CA GLY A 68 -11.29 8.17 -18.67
C GLY A 68 -11.71 6.79 -19.16
N THR A 69 -12.64 6.12 -18.47
CA THR A 69 -13.00 4.73 -18.79
C THR A 69 -14.44 4.60 -19.26
N THR A 70 -14.64 3.81 -20.32
CA THR A 70 -15.95 3.43 -20.87
C THR A 70 -16.34 2.02 -20.39
N GLU A 71 -17.66 1.76 -20.37
CA GLU A 71 -18.17 0.41 -20.12
C GLU A 71 -18.15 -0.38 -21.43
N GLU A 72 -17.44 -1.51 -21.45
CA GLU A 72 -17.33 -2.42 -22.57
C GLU A 72 -17.63 -3.85 -22.10
N HIS A 73 -18.34 -4.63 -22.88
CA HIS A 73 -18.77 -5.98 -22.53
C HIS A 73 -19.51 -6.10 -21.17
N GLY A 74 -20.21 -5.04 -20.75
CA GLY A 74 -20.95 -5.00 -19.49
C GLY A 74 -20.08 -4.78 -18.25
N VAL A 75 -18.79 -4.51 -18.42
CA VAL A 75 -17.85 -4.17 -17.32
C VAL A 75 -17.10 -2.89 -17.62
N ARG A 76 -16.72 -2.19 -16.57
CA ARG A 76 -15.83 -1.03 -16.65
C ARG A 76 -14.46 -1.41 -16.11
N VAL A 77 -13.47 -1.43 -16.98
CA VAL A 77 -12.08 -1.74 -16.61
C VAL A 77 -11.35 -0.43 -16.30
N VAL A 78 -10.87 -0.32 -15.06
CA VAL A 78 -10.11 0.83 -14.57
C VAL A 78 -8.70 0.36 -14.26
N THR A 79 -7.72 0.95 -14.93
CA THR A 79 -6.30 0.66 -14.71
C THR A 79 -5.55 1.94 -14.40
N GLY A 80 -4.52 1.86 -13.57
CA GLY A 80 -3.69 3.01 -13.29
C GLY A 80 -2.44 2.68 -12.48
N LYS A 81 -1.39 3.50 -12.70
CA LYS A 81 -0.21 3.52 -11.84
C LYS A 81 -0.40 4.60 -10.79
N VAL A 82 -0.14 4.27 -9.53
CA VAL A 82 -0.19 5.20 -8.40
C VAL A 82 1.18 5.21 -7.73
N ASP A 83 1.82 6.36 -7.71
CA ASP A 83 3.18 6.47 -7.18
C ASP A 83 3.17 6.61 -5.66
N LYS A 84 4.19 6.02 -5.03
CA LYS A 84 4.52 6.22 -3.61
C LYS A 84 3.41 5.85 -2.61
N VAL A 85 2.53 4.93 -2.95
CA VAL A 85 1.56 4.37 -2.01
C VAL A 85 2.02 2.99 -1.54
N ASN A 86 1.73 2.67 -0.28
CA ASN A 86 1.99 1.33 0.23
C ASN A 86 0.91 0.32 -0.25
N ALA A 87 1.19 -0.97 -0.05
CA ALA A 87 0.30 -2.05 -0.46
C ALA A 87 -1.11 -1.96 0.16
N ASP A 88 -1.22 -1.52 1.42
CA ASP A 88 -2.50 -1.40 2.13
C ASP A 88 -3.35 -0.26 1.56
N ILE A 89 -2.73 0.87 1.22
CA ILE A 89 -3.42 1.99 0.57
C ILE A 89 -3.88 1.58 -0.83
N LEU A 90 -3.01 0.93 -1.62
CA LEU A 90 -3.35 0.44 -2.94
C LEU A 90 -4.56 -0.52 -2.90
N ARG A 91 -4.58 -1.42 -1.92
CA ARG A 91 -5.70 -2.31 -1.65
C ARG A 91 -6.97 -1.53 -1.35
N THR A 92 -6.91 -0.57 -0.42
CA THR A 92 -8.04 0.27 -0.04
C THR A 92 -8.59 1.06 -1.23
N MET A 93 -7.72 1.53 -2.13
CA MET A 93 -8.13 2.19 -3.37
C MET A 93 -8.95 1.25 -4.25
N CYS A 94 -8.49 0.04 -4.48
CA CYS A 94 -9.22 -0.95 -5.27
C CYS A 94 -10.56 -1.34 -4.62
N GLU A 95 -10.61 -1.49 -3.29
CA GLU A 95 -11.84 -1.75 -2.55
C GLU A 95 -12.86 -0.63 -2.73
N LYS A 96 -12.44 0.63 -2.59
CA LYS A 96 -13.31 1.81 -2.83
C LYS A 96 -13.78 1.90 -4.28
N ALA A 97 -12.91 1.62 -5.25
CA ALA A 97 -13.28 1.60 -6.67
C ALA A 97 -14.37 0.54 -6.94
N ARG A 98 -14.23 -0.65 -6.38
CA ARG A 98 -15.22 -1.73 -6.44
C ARG A 98 -16.56 -1.34 -5.83
N ASP A 99 -16.52 -0.68 -4.66
CA ASP A 99 -17.73 -0.27 -3.94
C ASP A 99 -18.45 0.89 -4.64
N PHE A 100 -17.70 1.73 -5.34
CA PHE A 100 -18.26 2.83 -6.14
C PHE A 100 -19.00 2.35 -7.39
N ALA A 101 -18.52 1.30 -8.04
CA ALA A 101 -19.11 0.78 -9.28
C ALA A 101 -19.20 -0.76 -9.27
N PRO A 102 -20.40 -1.36 -9.12
CA PRO A 102 -20.57 -2.81 -9.06
C PRO A 102 -20.10 -3.59 -10.29
N LYS A 103 -20.07 -2.94 -11.45
CA LYS A 103 -19.55 -3.49 -12.72
C LYS A 103 -18.07 -3.21 -12.96
N CYS A 104 -17.35 -2.68 -11.96
CA CYS A 104 -15.96 -2.29 -12.11
C CYS A 104 -15.02 -3.50 -11.94
N VAL A 105 -13.99 -3.54 -12.79
CA VAL A 105 -12.76 -4.28 -12.58
C VAL A 105 -11.65 -3.26 -12.46
N CYS A 106 -11.13 -3.08 -11.25
CA CYS A 106 -10.08 -2.12 -10.95
C CYS A 106 -8.76 -2.85 -10.78
N VAL A 107 -7.72 -2.42 -11.51
CA VAL A 107 -6.35 -2.92 -11.38
C VAL A 107 -5.41 -1.75 -11.24
N LEU A 108 -4.79 -1.63 -10.08
CA LEU A 108 -3.84 -0.57 -9.78
C LEU A 108 -2.45 -1.16 -9.53
N ALA A 109 -1.44 -0.39 -9.89
CA ALA A 109 -0.04 -0.72 -9.66
C ALA A 109 0.65 0.40 -8.89
N THR A 110 1.58 0.03 -8.02
CA THR A 110 2.50 0.96 -7.36
C THR A 110 3.91 0.43 -7.42
N GLU A 111 4.86 1.35 -7.37
CA GLU A 111 6.28 1.06 -7.31
C GLU A 111 6.87 1.67 -6.05
N ASN A 112 7.55 0.85 -5.25
CA ASN A 112 8.28 1.26 -4.05
C ASN A 112 9.62 0.53 -4.00
N ASP A 113 10.71 1.27 -3.95
CA ASP A 113 12.08 0.74 -3.84
C ASP A 113 12.40 -0.35 -4.89
N GLY A 114 11.98 -0.13 -6.15
CA GLY A 114 12.19 -1.07 -7.26
C GLY A 114 11.32 -2.33 -7.19
N LYS A 115 10.38 -2.40 -6.26
CA LYS A 115 9.40 -3.48 -6.15
C LYS A 115 8.04 -2.99 -6.64
N VAL A 116 7.42 -3.76 -7.49
CA VAL A 116 6.08 -3.47 -8.01
C VAL A 116 5.05 -4.26 -7.22
N THR A 117 3.98 -3.59 -6.83
CA THR A 117 2.81 -4.23 -6.24
C THR A 117 1.60 -3.94 -7.11
N PHE A 118 0.90 -4.98 -7.51
CA PHE A 118 -0.38 -4.90 -8.19
C PHE A 118 -1.51 -5.24 -7.21
N ALA A 119 -2.62 -4.53 -7.31
CA ALA A 119 -3.86 -4.85 -6.63
C ALA A 119 -4.99 -4.88 -7.64
N ALA A 120 -5.85 -5.89 -7.55
CA ALA A 120 -7.03 -6.01 -8.39
C ALA A 120 -8.28 -6.21 -7.53
N ALA A 121 -9.36 -5.55 -7.88
CA ALA A 121 -10.68 -5.76 -7.28
C ALA A 121 -11.75 -5.84 -8.35
N CYS A 122 -12.72 -6.74 -8.16
CA CYS A 122 -13.85 -6.94 -9.04
C CYS A 122 -15.15 -6.62 -8.28
N GLY A 123 -16.00 -5.80 -8.87
CA GLY A 123 -17.35 -5.53 -8.36
C GLY A 123 -18.25 -6.75 -8.44
N LYS A 124 -19.36 -6.74 -7.70
CA LYS A 124 -20.26 -7.89 -7.59
C LYS A 124 -20.85 -8.32 -8.94
N GLU A 125 -21.22 -7.36 -9.78
CA GLU A 125 -21.77 -7.64 -11.11
C GLU A 125 -20.69 -8.10 -12.08
N ALA A 126 -19.46 -7.55 -12.00
CA ALA A 126 -18.33 -8.04 -12.78
C ALA A 126 -17.97 -9.49 -12.43
N LEU A 127 -18.04 -9.87 -11.16
CA LEU A 127 -17.86 -11.26 -10.71
C LEU A 127 -18.93 -12.19 -11.29
N ALA A 128 -20.19 -11.75 -11.34
CA ALA A 128 -21.29 -12.53 -11.91
C ALA A 128 -21.11 -12.78 -13.43
N LEU A 129 -20.44 -11.83 -14.12
CA LEU A 129 -20.06 -11.96 -15.55
C LEU A 129 -18.83 -12.83 -15.78
N GLY A 130 -18.16 -13.29 -14.72
CA GLY A 130 -17.01 -14.20 -14.82
C GLY A 130 -15.66 -13.56 -14.53
N ALA A 131 -15.58 -12.26 -14.23
CA ALA A 131 -14.35 -11.61 -13.83
C ALA A 131 -13.78 -12.23 -12.54
N ASN A 132 -12.44 -12.29 -12.41
CA ASN A 132 -11.79 -12.88 -11.25
C ASN A 132 -10.48 -12.14 -10.96
N ALA A 133 -10.46 -11.38 -9.87
CA ALA A 133 -9.31 -10.57 -9.48
C ALA A 133 -8.03 -11.40 -9.28
N GLY A 134 -8.14 -12.60 -8.72
CA GLY A 134 -7.00 -13.50 -8.51
C GLY A 134 -6.34 -13.94 -9.81
N LYS A 135 -7.14 -14.26 -10.84
CA LYS A 135 -6.64 -14.64 -12.16
C LYS A 135 -6.06 -13.44 -12.90
N ILE A 136 -6.75 -12.30 -12.84
CA ILE A 136 -6.33 -11.04 -13.48
C ILE A 136 -4.97 -10.60 -12.93
N VAL A 137 -4.86 -10.45 -11.61
CA VAL A 137 -3.62 -9.98 -11.00
C VAL A 137 -2.45 -10.93 -11.23
N LYS A 138 -2.71 -12.24 -11.28
CA LYS A 138 -1.70 -13.26 -11.59
C LYS A 138 -1.18 -13.11 -13.01
N ALA A 139 -2.06 -12.96 -14.00
CA ALA A 139 -1.68 -12.77 -15.41
C ALA A 139 -0.88 -11.47 -15.60
N VAL A 140 -1.32 -10.37 -14.97
CA VAL A 140 -0.65 -9.06 -15.02
C VAL A 140 0.72 -9.13 -14.37
N ALA A 141 0.83 -9.72 -13.18
CA ALA A 141 2.11 -9.84 -12.48
C ALA A 141 3.11 -10.72 -13.23
N GLN A 142 2.68 -11.79 -13.89
CA GLN A 142 3.55 -12.63 -14.69
C GLN A 142 4.23 -11.87 -15.83
N LYS A 143 3.54 -10.91 -16.47
CA LYS A 143 4.13 -10.04 -17.50
C LYS A 143 5.23 -9.14 -16.94
N ALA A 144 5.09 -8.71 -15.69
CA ALA A 144 6.09 -7.91 -14.97
C ALA A 144 7.11 -8.75 -14.18
N GLY A 145 7.27 -10.03 -14.50
CA GLY A 145 8.23 -10.92 -13.86
C GLY A 145 7.91 -11.23 -12.39
N GLY A 146 6.61 -11.27 -12.06
CA GLY A 146 6.13 -11.49 -10.71
C GLY A 146 5.16 -12.65 -10.59
N ASN A 147 4.58 -12.78 -9.41
CA ASN A 147 3.53 -13.76 -9.12
C ASN A 147 2.63 -13.24 -8.02
N GLY A 148 1.44 -13.79 -7.93
CA GLY A 148 0.47 -13.45 -6.90
C GLY A 148 -0.84 -14.15 -7.10
N GLY A 149 -1.85 -13.70 -6.39
CA GLY A 149 -3.19 -14.25 -6.45
C GLY A 149 -4.00 -13.80 -5.25
N GLY A 150 -5.16 -14.34 -5.09
CA GLY A 150 -6.05 -14.02 -3.99
C GLY A 150 -7.46 -14.50 -4.26
N LYS A 151 -8.41 -13.84 -3.60
CA LYS A 151 -9.82 -14.13 -3.78
C LYS A 151 -10.33 -13.59 -5.12
N PRO A 152 -11.46 -14.10 -5.63
CA PRO A 152 -12.07 -13.61 -6.87
C PRO A 152 -12.45 -12.12 -6.82
N ASP A 153 -12.84 -11.61 -5.65
CA ASP A 153 -13.28 -10.23 -5.42
C ASP A 153 -12.12 -9.27 -5.19
N MET A 154 -11.00 -9.77 -4.63
CA MET A 154 -9.82 -8.96 -4.29
C MET A 154 -8.55 -9.81 -4.28
N ALA A 155 -7.52 -9.34 -4.97
CA ALA A 155 -6.25 -10.04 -5.04
C ALA A 155 -5.07 -9.06 -5.17
N MET A 156 -3.90 -9.52 -4.77
CA MET A 156 -2.66 -8.75 -4.85
C MET A 156 -1.52 -9.61 -5.40
N ALA A 157 -0.58 -8.97 -6.07
CA ALA A 157 0.63 -9.61 -6.58
C ALA A 157 1.83 -8.70 -6.49
N GLY A 158 3.01 -9.31 -6.32
CA GLY A 158 4.29 -8.63 -6.39
C GLY A 158 5.01 -8.93 -7.70
N ALA A 159 5.76 -7.94 -8.22
CA ALA A 159 6.61 -8.12 -9.39
C ALA A 159 7.95 -7.38 -9.19
N LYS A 160 8.92 -7.69 -10.08
CA LYS A 160 10.29 -7.20 -9.95
C LYS A 160 10.74 -6.29 -11.10
N GLN A 161 9.89 -6.09 -12.11
CA GLN A 161 10.23 -5.34 -13.32
C GLN A 161 9.34 -4.10 -13.42
N PRO A 162 9.75 -2.96 -12.82
CA PRO A 162 8.95 -1.73 -12.83
C PRO A 162 8.78 -1.14 -14.23
N GLU A 163 9.72 -1.38 -15.14
CA GLU A 163 9.65 -0.96 -16.53
C GLU A 163 8.50 -1.59 -17.32
N LYS A 164 7.95 -2.71 -16.84
CA LYS A 164 6.85 -3.44 -17.48
C LYS A 164 5.48 -3.16 -16.88
N ILE A 165 5.37 -2.19 -15.97
CA ILE A 165 4.09 -1.86 -15.33
C ILE A 165 3.06 -1.42 -16.36
N GLU A 166 3.43 -0.54 -17.29
CA GLU A 166 2.52 -0.01 -18.31
C GLU A 166 2.05 -1.12 -19.25
N GLU A 167 2.97 -1.92 -19.79
CA GLU A 167 2.64 -3.08 -20.62
C GLU A 167 1.72 -4.08 -19.90
N ALA A 168 1.98 -4.31 -18.63
CA ALA A 168 1.16 -5.20 -17.80
C ALA A 168 -0.25 -4.62 -17.58
N LEU A 169 -0.38 -3.32 -17.33
CA LEU A 169 -1.67 -2.64 -17.17
C LEU A 169 -2.49 -2.59 -18.46
N ASP A 170 -1.85 -2.37 -19.61
CA ASP A 170 -2.50 -2.37 -20.93
C ASP A 170 -3.12 -3.74 -21.24
N SER A 171 -2.48 -4.82 -20.82
CA SER A 171 -2.98 -6.17 -21.02
C SER A 171 -4.17 -6.56 -20.13
N VAL A 172 -4.51 -5.73 -19.14
CA VAL A 172 -5.63 -6.00 -18.24
C VAL A 172 -6.94 -6.13 -19.00
N LYS A 173 -7.21 -5.23 -19.95
CA LYS A 173 -8.46 -5.24 -20.74
C LYS A 173 -8.64 -6.56 -21.48
N GLU A 174 -7.61 -6.99 -22.21
CA GLU A 174 -7.63 -8.28 -22.94
C GLU A 174 -7.85 -9.46 -21.98
N THR A 175 -7.14 -9.45 -20.85
CA THR A 175 -7.24 -10.50 -19.84
C THR A 175 -8.66 -10.57 -19.24
N VAL A 176 -9.27 -9.42 -18.95
CA VAL A 176 -10.63 -9.34 -18.41
C VAL A 176 -11.63 -9.83 -19.44
N TYR A 177 -11.59 -9.33 -20.67
CA TYR A 177 -12.55 -9.68 -21.72
C TYR A 177 -12.48 -11.17 -22.10
N ALA A 178 -11.29 -11.77 -22.06
CA ALA A 178 -11.16 -13.21 -22.28
C ALA A 178 -11.80 -14.08 -21.18
N MET A 179 -12.11 -13.51 -20.01
CA MET A 179 -12.75 -14.20 -18.88
C MET A 179 -14.26 -14.00 -18.83
N LEU A 180 -14.76 -12.96 -19.47
CA LEU A 180 -16.21 -12.66 -19.46
C LEU A 180 -16.96 -13.67 -20.33
N LYS A 181 -18.16 -14.00 -19.87
CA LYS A 181 -19.08 -14.93 -20.56
C LYS A 181 -20.09 -14.15 -21.39
#